data_13bd3ae769ffb3406765630de78de199
#
_entry.id   13bd3ae769ffb3406765630de78de199
#
_cell.length_a   1.000
_cell.length_b   1.000
_cell.length_c   1.000
_cell.angle_alpha   90.00
_cell.angle_beta   90.00
_cell.angle_gamma   90.00
#
_symmetry.space_group_name_H-M   'P 1'
#
loop_
_entity.id
_entity.type
_entity.pdbx_description
1 polymer ?
#
loop_
_entity_poly.entity_id
_entity_poly.type
_entity_poly.pdbx_seq_one_letter_code
_entity_poly.pdbx_strand_id
1 'polypeptide(L)'
;MPLLADAELKAATAQYLAQVTARGGLPGIFDKWFLRVARQLAMLDPVTPWEESVPREAAALAWDFLRLRQFLTRWRQGRLVPHALREASGADYFPGYGTEFGVDVLLTCQGTGATLQWRGLPLMKTVFDFALYPQLIAELRPASIFEIGSGSGASALWFADLMKLHDIAGAVHSVDIAMVQKTAPGVTFHQGDCSAPESLFPAEVLGAAPHPWLVIEDAHHNVRNVLAHFHRYLVPGDYLVVEDSEIKREDIGGFLAPHPDAYRVDTKYTDFFGRNATCALDSIFRRVA
;
A
#
# COMPACT_ATOMS: atom_id res chain seq x y z
N MET A 1 8.78 -6.16 -10.99
CA MET A 1 10.17 -6.55 -11.31
C MET A 1 10.39 -7.98 -10.88
N PRO A 2 11.02 -8.84 -11.69
CA PRO A 2 11.37 -10.17 -11.24
C PRO A 2 12.33 -10.11 -10.03
N LEU A 3 12.33 -11.15 -9.21
CA LEU A 3 13.29 -11.27 -8.12
C LEU A 3 14.73 -11.24 -8.67
N LEU A 4 15.66 -10.71 -7.88
CA LEU A 4 17.07 -10.65 -8.26
C LEU A 4 17.62 -12.05 -8.55
N ALA A 5 18.35 -12.21 -9.65
CA ALA A 5 19.15 -13.40 -9.92
C ALA A 5 20.32 -13.51 -8.91
N ASP A 6 20.91 -14.70 -8.76
CA ASP A 6 21.91 -14.98 -7.72
C ASP A 6 23.13 -14.05 -7.78
N ALA A 7 23.63 -13.76 -8.98
CA ALA A 7 24.74 -12.82 -9.15
C ALA A 7 24.36 -11.40 -8.70
N GLU A 8 23.15 -10.96 -9.02
CA GLU A 8 22.63 -9.66 -8.60
C GLU A 8 22.36 -9.61 -7.10
N LEU A 9 21.90 -10.71 -6.51
CA LEU A 9 21.64 -10.83 -5.08
C LEU A 9 22.92 -10.58 -4.27
N LYS A 10 24.04 -11.15 -4.65
CA LYS A 10 25.35 -10.92 -3.99
C LYS A 10 25.78 -9.46 -4.11
N ALA A 11 25.68 -8.87 -5.30
CA ALA A 11 26.03 -7.47 -5.53
C ALA A 11 25.12 -6.52 -4.72
N ALA A 12 23.82 -6.76 -4.70
CA ALA A 12 22.86 -5.97 -3.93
C ALA A 12 23.11 -6.12 -2.42
N THR A 13 23.46 -7.31 -1.95
CA THR A 13 23.84 -7.55 -0.54
C THR A 13 25.04 -6.70 -0.15
N ALA A 14 26.10 -6.70 -0.97
CA ALA A 14 27.30 -5.91 -0.70
C ALA A 14 27.00 -4.39 -0.68
N GLN A 15 26.19 -3.91 -1.62
CA GLN A 15 25.76 -2.49 -1.65
C GLN A 15 24.95 -2.10 -0.42
N TYR A 16 24.00 -2.93 0.00
CA TYR A 16 23.19 -2.66 1.18
C TYR A 16 24.06 -2.63 2.45
N LEU A 17 24.96 -3.60 2.60
CA LEU A 17 25.89 -3.65 3.73
C LEU A 17 26.78 -2.41 3.80
N ALA A 18 27.29 -1.93 2.66
CA ALA A 18 28.07 -0.72 2.60
C ALA A 18 27.26 0.51 3.06
N GLN A 19 26.01 0.61 2.65
CA GLN A 19 25.11 1.70 3.09
C GLN A 19 24.78 1.63 4.59
N VAL A 20 24.50 0.44 5.14
CA VAL A 20 24.26 0.26 6.58
C VAL A 20 25.49 0.66 7.39
N THR A 21 26.67 0.24 6.94
CA THR A 21 27.96 0.61 7.60
C THR A 21 28.20 2.11 7.56
N ALA A 22 27.94 2.76 6.43
CA ALA A 22 28.16 4.22 6.27
C ALA A 22 27.23 5.07 7.14
N ARG A 23 26.05 4.55 7.53
CA ARG A 23 25.09 5.27 8.39
C ARG A 23 25.50 5.37 9.86
N GLY A 24 26.51 4.63 10.31
CA GLY A 24 27.07 4.74 11.67
C GLY A 24 26.12 4.37 12.81
N GLY A 25 24.95 3.82 12.51
CA GLY A 25 23.94 3.45 13.50
C GLY A 25 24.18 2.08 14.13
N LEU A 26 23.68 1.89 15.35
CA LEU A 26 23.62 0.56 15.96
C LEU A 26 22.66 -0.32 15.15
N PRO A 27 23.08 -1.53 14.78
CA PRO A 27 22.22 -2.43 14.01
C PRO A 27 20.97 -2.82 14.81
N GLY A 28 19.79 -2.61 14.22
CA GLY A 28 18.53 -3.10 14.75
C GLY A 28 18.43 -4.63 14.69
N ILE A 29 17.31 -5.18 15.17
CA ILE A 29 17.07 -6.63 15.14
C ILE A 29 17.12 -7.15 13.69
N PHE A 30 16.51 -6.42 12.76
CA PHE A 30 16.53 -6.75 11.32
C PHE A 30 17.94 -6.74 10.76
N ASP A 31 18.74 -5.72 11.07
CA ASP A 31 20.10 -5.61 10.57
C ASP A 31 21.00 -6.76 11.06
N LYS A 32 20.80 -7.21 12.32
CA LYS A 32 21.49 -8.37 12.88
C LYS A 32 21.13 -9.65 12.15
N TRP A 33 19.84 -9.86 11.86
CA TRP A 33 19.36 -10.98 11.07
C TRP A 33 19.93 -10.92 9.67
N PHE A 34 19.81 -9.77 9.00
CA PHE A 34 20.34 -9.54 7.66
C PHE A 34 21.84 -9.83 7.57
N LEU A 35 22.62 -9.32 8.51
CA LEU A 35 24.07 -9.56 8.56
C LEU A 35 24.40 -11.05 8.70
N ARG A 36 23.62 -11.80 9.49
CA ARG A 36 23.79 -13.26 9.61
C ARG A 36 23.56 -13.95 8.27
N VAL A 37 22.43 -13.67 7.63
CA VAL A 37 22.06 -14.29 6.34
C VAL A 37 23.03 -13.85 5.22
N ALA A 38 23.42 -12.59 5.19
CA ALA A 38 24.38 -12.07 4.22
C ALA A 38 25.76 -12.74 4.33
N ARG A 39 26.23 -13.00 5.55
CA ARG A 39 27.49 -13.76 5.78
C ARG A 39 27.38 -15.18 5.26
N GLN A 40 26.27 -15.86 5.50
CA GLN A 40 26.03 -17.22 4.98
C GLN A 40 25.98 -17.21 3.45
N LEU A 41 25.28 -16.24 2.85
CA LEU A 41 25.26 -16.08 1.40
C LEU A 41 26.65 -15.85 0.79
N ALA A 42 27.50 -15.05 1.46
CA ALA A 42 28.87 -14.80 1.00
C ALA A 42 29.77 -16.06 1.01
N MET A 43 29.41 -17.08 1.78
CA MET A 43 30.13 -18.36 1.84
C MET A 43 29.68 -19.34 0.75
N LEU A 44 28.60 -19.07 0.02
CA LEU A 44 28.10 -19.90 -1.07
C LEU A 44 28.97 -19.71 -2.32
N ASP A 45 29.07 -20.79 -3.09
CA ASP A 45 29.74 -20.75 -4.40
C ASP A 45 29.00 -19.78 -5.35
N PRO A 46 29.68 -18.79 -5.96
CA PRO A 46 29.06 -17.84 -6.86
C PRO A 46 28.52 -18.47 -8.17
N VAL A 47 28.98 -19.66 -8.52
CA VAL A 47 28.61 -20.35 -9.78
C VAL A 47 27.42 -21.28 -9.58
N THR A 48 27.29 -21.87 -8.40
CA THR A 48 26.20 -22.81 -8.08
C THR A 48 24.98 -22.05 -7.63
N PRO A 49 23.77 -22.33 -8.16
CA PRO A 49 22.52 -21.77 -7.65
C PRO A 49 22.40 -21.97 -6.13
N TRP A 50 21.93 -21.00 -5.43
CA TRP A 50 21.86 -21.02 -3.96
C TRP A 50 21.01 -22.19 -3.43
N GLU A 51 19.96 -22.59 -4.15
CA GLU A 51 19.09 -23.73 -3.83
C GLU A 51 19.86 -25.06 -3.79
N GLU A 52 20.88 -25.20 -4.65
CA GLU A 52 21.72 -26.38 -4.73
C GLU A 52 22.87 -26.34 -3.72
N SER A 53 23.32 -25.15 -3.36
CA SER A 53 24.42 -24.94 -2.42
C SER A 53 23.99 -24.96 -0.94
N VAL A 54 22.70 -24.93 -0.67
CA VAL A 54 22.15 -24.98 0.70
C VAL A 54 21.95 -26.45 1.11
N PRO A 55 22.57 -26.92 2.18
CA PRO A 55 22.33 -28.27 2.70
C PRO A 55 20.84 -28.48 3.03
N ARG A 56 20.34 -29.70 2.78
CA ARG A 56 18.94 -30.05 3.04
C ARG A 56 18.51 -29.81 4.49
N GLU A 57 19.44 -29.91 5.42
CA GLU A 57 19.19 -29.61 6.85
C GLU A 57 18.98 -28.11 7.12
N ALA A 58 19.24 -27.24 6.14
CA ALA A 58 19.13 -25.80 6.28
C ALA A 58 17.81 -25.23 5.67
N ALA A 59 16.69 -25.95 5.77
CA ALA A 59 15.40 -25.47 5.27
C ALA A 59 15.02 -24.07 5.81
N ALA A 60 15.35 -23.79 7.07
CA ALA A 60 15.17 -22.45 7.65
C ALA A 60 16.02 -21.38 6.94
N LEU A 61 17.20 -21.74 6.44
CA LEU A 61 18.09 -20.85 5.71
C LEU A 61 17.55 -20.53 4.32
N ALA A 62 16.88 -21.49 3.66
CA ALA A 62 16.21 -21.25 2.38
C ALA A 62 15.15 -20.16 2.48
N TRP A 63 14.36 -20.16 3.56
CA TRP A 63 13.42 -19.09 3.88
C TRP A 63 14.11 -17.72 4.08
N ASP A 64 15.21 -17.73 4.81
CA ASP A 64 15.98 -16.51 5.04
C ASP A 64 16.53 -15.94 3.72
N PHE A 65 17.00 -16.78 2.80
CA PHE A 65 17.46 -16.33 1.48
C PHE A 65 16.35 -15.80 0.59
N LEU A 66 15.17 -16.45 0.61
CA LEU A 66 14.01 -15.94 -0.13
C LEU A 66 13.61 -14.54 0.38
N ARG A 67 13.51 -14.38 1.69
CA ARG A 67 13.19 -13.09 2.33
C ARG A 67 14.25 -12.02 2.03
N LEU A 68 15.53 -12.39 2.06
CA LEU A 68 16.63 -11.51 1.70
C LEU A 68 16.51 -11.07 0.23
N ARG A 69 16.23 -11.98 -0.68
CA ARG A 69 16.03 -11.71 -2.11
C ARG A 69 14.86 -10.76 -2.33
N GLN A 70 13.71 -11.02 -1.73
CA GLN A 70 12.55 -10.15 -1.78
C GLN A 70 12.87 -8.75 -1.25
N PHE A 71 13.51 -8.68 -0.09
CA PHE A 71 13.90 -7.40 0.52
C PHE A 71 14.84 -6.59 -0.39
N LEU A 72 15.92 -7.20 -0.90
CA LEU A 72 16.89 -6.52 -1.75
C LEU A 72 16.32 -6.13 -3.11
N THR A 73 15.40 -6.92 -3.66
CA THR A 73 14.67 -6.55 -4.87
C THR A 73 13.89 -5.27 -4.66
N ARG A 74 13.13 -5.17 -3.58
CA ARG A 74 12.36 -3.97 -3.22
C ARG A 74 13.26 -2.78 -2.89
N TRP A 75 14.34 -3.03 -2.14
CA TRP A 75 15.32 -2.00 -1.81
C TRP A 75 15.97 -1.37 -3.07
N ARG A 76 16.34 -2.19 -4.07
CA ARG A 76 16.87 -1.69 -5.35
C ARG A 76 15.82 -0.95 -6.18
N GLN A 77 14.59 -1.40 -6.16
CA GLN A 77 13.49 -0.77 -6.87
C GLN A 77 13.22 0.65 -6.34
N GLY A 78 13.51 0.87 -5.06
CA GLY A 78 13.18 2.12 -4.37
C GLY A 78 11.74 2.14 -3.86
N ARG A 79 11.43 3.15 -3.06
CA ARG A 79 10.12 3.27 -2.41
C ARG A 79 9.05 3.85 -3.34
N LEU A 80 9.37 4.92 -4.06
CA LEU A 80 8.41 5.65 -4.90
C LEU A 80 8.69 5.33 -6.37
N VAL A 81 7.81 4.53 -6.97
CA VAL A 81 8.01 3.95 -8.29
C VAL A 81 6.94 4.45 -9.26
N PRO A 82 7.30 4.84 -10.50
CA PRO A 82 6.30 5.12 -11.53
C PRO A 82 5.35 3.94 -11.74
N HIS A 83 4.05 4.20 -11.81
CA HIS A 83 3.03 3.15 -12.00
C HIS A 83 3.29 2.31 -13.26
N ALA A 84 3.67 2.93 -14.37
CA ALA A 84 3.99 2.22 -15.62
C ALA A 84 5.11 1.18 -15.48
N LEU A 85 6.06 1.38 -14.56
CA LEU A 85 7.11 0.39 -14.29
C LEU A 85 6.59 -0.78 -13.44
N ARG A 86 5.50 -0.58 -12.73
CA ARG A 86 4.84 -1.62 -11.93
C ARG A 86 4.01 -2.54 -12.80
N GLU A 87 3.24 -1.99 -13.72
CA GLU A 87 2.40 -2.76 -14.64
C GLU A 87 3.21 -3.71 -15.53
N ALA A 88 4.40 -3.27 -15.98
CA ALA A 88 5.24 -4.04 -16.90
C ALA A 88 5.86 -5.31 -16.29
N SER A 89 5.68 -5.59 -15.01
CA SER A 89 6.54 -6.52 -14.29
C SER A 89 5.88 -7.81 -13.80
N GLY A 90 4.76 -8.27 -14.35
CA GLY A 90 4.17 -9.43 -13.74
C GLY A 90 3.51 -10.47 -14.64
N ALA A 91 3.86 -11.75 -14.48
CA ALA A 91 3.03 -12.90 -14.84
C ALA A 91 2.11 -13.17 -13.65
N ASP A 92 0.76 -13.18 -13.80
CA ASP A 92 0.06 -12.86 -12.64
C ASP A 92 -1.33 -13.38 -12.53
N TYR A 93 -1.68 -13.47 -11.31
CA TYR A 93 -2.94 -13.93 -10.82
C TYR A 93 -4.10 -13.05 -11.31
N PHE A 94 -3.96 -11.73 -11.17
CA PHE A 94 -4.79 -10.75 -11.84
C PHE A 94 -4.01 -10.21 -13.04
N PRO A 95 -4.53 -10.35 -14.28
CA PRO A 95 -3.80 -9.92 -15.46
C PRO A 95 -3.31 -8.47 -15.34
N GLY A 96 -1.99 -8.29 -15.31
CA GLY A 96 -1.31 -7.01 -15.26
C GLY A 96 -0.92 -6.48 -13.89
N TYR A 97 -1.32 -7.14 -12.79
CA TYR A 97 -0.81 -6.82 -11.46
C TYR A 97 -0.04 -8.02 -10.90
N GLY A 98 1.28 -7.90 -10.72
CA GLY A 98 2.06 -8.92 -10.05
C GLY A 98 1.73 -8.99 -8.57
N THR A 99 1.30 -10.14 -8.08
CA THR A 99 1.18 -10.39 -6.64
C THR A 99 1.93 -11.66 -6.26
N GLU A 100 2.51 -11.70 -5.06
CA GLU A 100 3.17 -12.89 -4.51
C GLU A 100 2.19 -13.84 -3.82
N PHE A 101 0.92 -13.44 -3.69
CA PHE A 101 -0.12 -14.27 -3.06
C PHE A 101 -1.07 -14.86 -4.09
N GLY A 102 -1.47 -16.13 -3.86
CA GLY A 102 -2.55 -16.72 -4.63
C GLY A 102 -3.90 -16.05 -4.31
N VAL A 103 -4.85 -16.17 -5.21
CA VAL A 103 -6.20 -15.58 -5.03
C VAL A 103 -6.92 -16.13 -3.82
N ASP A 104 -6.75 -17.40 -3.55
CA ASP A 104 -7.32 -18.06 -2.37
C ASP A 104 -6.92 -17.30 -1.09
N VAL A 105 -5.66 -16.86 -0.99
CA VAL A 105 -5.19 -16.03 0.12
C VAL A 105 -5.84 -14.65 0.09
N LEU A 106 -5.84 -13.98 -1.06
CA LEU A 106 -6.40 -12.63 -1.18
C LEU A 106 -7.92 -12.61 -0.93
N LEU A 107 -8.68 -13.59 -1.47
CA LEU A 107 -10.12 -13.69 -1.26
C LEU A 107 -10.50 -14.08 0.17
N THR A 108 -9.69 -14.87 0.86
CA THR A 108 -9.99 -15.32 2.22
C THR A 108 -9.45 -14.41 3.31
N CYS A 109 -8.55 -13.47 2.98
CA CYS A 109 -7.94 -12.59 3.97
C CYS A 109 -8.89 -11.53 4.56
N GLN A 110 -10.10 -11.38 4.01
CA GLN A 110 -11.19 -10.59 4.59
C GLN A 110 -12.03 -11.37 5.63
N GLY A 111 -11.72 -12.65 5.84
CA GLY A 111 -12.45 -13.54 6.73
C GLY A 111 -13.45 -14.44 6.00
N THR A 112 -13.16 -15.75 5.94
CA THR A 112 -14.05 -16.74 5.33
C THR A 112 -15.34 -16.89 6.14
N GLY A 113 -16.46 -16.54 5.51
CA GLY A 113 -17.79 -16.66 6.10
C GLY A 113 -18.20 -15.61 7.13
N ALA A 114 -17.27 -14.73 7.54
CA ALA A 114 -17.57 -13.59 8.40
C ALA A 114 -16.57 -12.47 8.15
N THR A 115 -17.05 -11.26 7.92
CA THR A 115 -16.20 -10.08 7.77
C THR A 115 -15.61 -9.65 9.11
N LEU A 116 -14.46 -8.97 9.06
CA LEU A 116 -13.95 -8.23 10.22
C LEU A 116 -15.01 -7.23 10.71
N GLN A 117 -14.96 -6.88 11.98
CA GLN A 117 -15.88 -5.91 12.56
C GLN A 117 -15.11 -4.79 13.25
N TRP A 118 -15.62 -3.57 13.11
CA TRP A 118 -15.17 -2.43 13.88
C TRP A 118 -16.36 -1.74 14.55
N ARG A 119 -16.29 -1.61 15.87
CA ARG A 119 -17.41 -1.08 16.68
C ARG A 119 -18.75 -1.76 16.41
N GLY A 120 -18.72 -3.07 16.12
CA GLY A 120 -19.92 -3.88 15.83
C GLY A 120 -20.47 -3.70 14.41
N LEU A 121 -19.77 -2.99 13.52
CA LEU A 121 -20.12 -2.85 12.11
C LEU A 121 -19.20 -3.71 11.24
N PRO A 122 -19.69 -4.32 10.16
CA PRO A 122 -18.86 -5.04 9.20
C PRO A 122 -17.80 -4.13 8.60
N LEU A 123 -16.54 -4.57 8.63
CA LEU A 123 -15.40 -3.88 8.04
C LEU A 123 -14.82 -4.74 6.91
N MET A 124 -14.99 -4.27 5.68
CA MET A 124 -14.54 -4.95 4.47
C MET A 124 -13.10 -4.54 4.15
N LYS A 125 -12.13 -5.02 4.93
CA LYS A 125 -10.71 -4.79 4.70
C LYS A 125 -9.96 -6.11 4.82
N THR A 126 -8.88 -6.28 4.05
CA THR A 126 -8.02 -7.44 4.19
C THR A 126 -7.21 -7.36 5.49
N VAL A 127 -6.74 -8.50 5.99
CA VAL A 127 -5.82 -8.51 7.15
C VAL A 127 -4.53 -7.74 6.87
N PHE A 128 -4.10 -7.66 5.61
CA PHE A 128 -2.93 -6.89 5.20
C PHE A 128 -3.21 -5.39 5.31
N ASP A 129 -4.34 -4.93 4.78
CA ASP A 129 -4.75 -3.53 4.86
C ASP A 129 -4.99 -3.10 6.32
N PHE A 130 -5.53 -4.03 7.13
CA PHE A 130 -5.70 -3.81 8.56
C PHE A 130 -4.36 -3.59 9.30
N ALA A 131 -3.25 -4.03 8.74
CA ALA A 131 -1.91 -3.75 9.24
C ALA A 131 -1.24 -2.55 8.53
N LEU A 132 -1.53 -2.32 7.24
CA LEU A 132 -0.89 -1.28 6.44
C LEU A 132 -1.41 0.12 6.74
N TYR A 133 -2.73 0.30 6.84
CA TYR A 133 -3.33 1.61 7.13
C TYR A 133 -2.87 2.24 8.44
N PRO A 134 -2.75 1.50 9.57
CA PRO A 134 -2.17 2.04 10.79
C PRO A 134 -0.77 2.63 10.58
N GLN A 135 0.08 1.96 9.78
CA GLN A 135 1.42 2.44 9.48
C GLN A 135 1.40 3.65 8.55
N LEU A 136 0.54 3.63 7.51
CA LEU A 136 0.37 4.76 6.60
C LEU A 136 -0.12 6.01 7.35
N ILE A 137 -1.15 5.86 8.18
CA ILE A 137 -1.70 6.95 8.98
C ILE A 137 -0.68 7.48 9.99
N ALA A 138 0.04 6.58 10.68
CA ALA A 138 1.08 6.98 11.63
C ALA A 138 2.22 7.78 10.98
N GLU A 139 2.62 7.40 9.76
CA GLU A 139 3.71 8.07 9.03
C GLU A 139 3.25 9.35 8.34
N LEU A 140 2.12 9.31 7.63
CA LEU A 140 1.57 10.45 6.93
C LEU A 140 1.10 11.54 7.89
N ARG A 141 0.49 11.11 9.03
CA ARG A 141 -0.20 12.00 9.98
C ARG A 141 -1.23 12.89 9.27
N PRO A 142 -2.22 12.29 8.56
CA PRO A 142 -3.15 13.07 7.75
C PRO A 142 -3.95 14.04 8.63
N ALA A 143 -4.05 15.30 8.18
CA ALA A 143 -4.93 16.25 8.81
C ALA A 143 -6.38 16.07 8.33
N SER A 144 -6.56 15.49 7.13
CA SER A 144 -7.87 15.14 6.59
C SER A 144 -7.82 13.78 5.88
N ILE A 145 -8.83 12.95 6.14
CA ILE A 145 -9.08 11.71 5.39
C ILE A 145 -10.38 11.88 4.63
N PHE A 146 -10.37 11.60 3.32
CA PHE A 146 -11.54 11.57 2.46
C PHE A 146 -11.75 10.14 1.96
N GLU A 147 -12.85 9.53 2.34
CA GLU A 147 -13.24 8.18 1.91
C GLU A 147 -14.45 8.27 0.99
N ILE A 148 -14.36 7.65 -0.17
CA ILE A 148 -15.42 7.55 -1.15
C ILE A 148 -15.87 6.08 -1.17
N GLY A 149 -17.07 5.80 -0.70
CA GLY A 149 -17.57 4.45 -0.42
C GLY A 149 -17.57 4.15 1.09
N SER A 150 -18.52 4.73 1.83
CA SER A 150 -18.62 4.50 3.29
C SER A 150 -19.10 3.11 3.65
N GLY A 151 -19.91 2.47 2.80
CA GLY A 151 -20.57 1.20 3.09
C GLY A 151 -21.30 1.25 4.43
N SER A 152 -20.87 0.41 5.38
CA SER A 152 -21.41 0.39 6.75
C SER A 152 -20.98 1.60 7.61
N GLY A 153 -19.97 2.34 7.19
CA GLY A 153 -19.28 3.39 7.96
C GLY A 153 -18.20 2.87 8.89
N ALA A 154 -17.93 1.57 8.89
CA ALA A 154 -16.95 0.95 9.80
C ALA A 154 -15.52 1.45 9.54
N SER A 155 -15.13 1.61 8.27
CA SER A 155 -13.81 2.08 7.85
C SER A 155 -13.55 3.52 8.28
N ALA A 156 -14.51 4.42 8.09
CA ALA A 156 -14.41 5.80 8.56
C ALA A 156 -14.21 5.89 10.08
N LEU A 157 -14.96 5.07 10.84
CA LEU A 157 -14.80 4.98 12.30
C LEU A 157 -13.42 4.43 12.68
N TRP A 158 -12.95 3.42 11.95
CA TRP A 158 -11.64 2.83 12.15
C TRP A 158 -10.52 3.83 11.88
N PHE A 159 -10.59 4.59 10.78
CA PHE A 159 -9.60 5.64 10.48
C PHE A 159 -9.57 6.71 11.57
N ALA A 160 -10.73 7.16 12.05
CA ALA A 160 -10.79 8.13 13.15
C ALA A 160 -10.17 7.59 14.45
N ASP A 161 -10.39 6.31 14.76
CA ASP A 161 -9.77 5.67 15.93
C ASP A 161 -8.25 5.53 15.75
N LEU A 162 -7.77 5.21 14.55
CA LEU A 162 -6.33 5.19 14.26
C LEU A 162 -5.71 6.58 14.41
N MET A 163 -6.36 7.63 13.89
CA MET A 163 -5.87 9.00 14.08
C MET A 163 -5.76 9.33 15.56
N LYS A 164 -6.80 9.01 16.35
CA LYS A 164 -6.80 9.21 17.80
C LYS A 164 -5.71 8.40 18.50
N LEU A 165 -5.48 7.15 18.10
CA LEU A 165 -4.43 6.28 18.67
C LEU A 165 -3.03 6.87 18.47
N HIS A 166 -2.82 7.61 17.40
CA HIS A 166 -1.55 8.23 17.04
C HIS A 166 -1.46 9.73 17.42
N ASP A 167 -2.39 10.24 18.21
CA ASP A 167 -2.46 11.66 18.60
C ASP A 167 -2.41 12.58 17.37
N ILE A 168 -3.22 12.25 16.35
CA ILE A 168 -3.36 13.04 15.13
C ILE A 168 -4.64 13.87 15.26
N ALA A 169 -4.48 15.18 15.32
CA ALA A 169 -5.60 16.12 15.23
C ALA A 169 -6.03 16.27 13.77
N GLY A 170 -7.18 15.72 13.42
CA GLY A 170 -7.71 15.79 12.05
C GLY A 170 -9.14 15.27 11.97
N ALA A 171 -9.69 15.24 10.76
CA ALA A 171 -11.06 14.83 10.49
C ALA A 171 -11.14 13.75 9.40
N VAL A 172 -12.13 12.88 9.52
CA VAL A 172 -12.52 11.91 8.49
C VAL A 172 -13.85 12.37 7.88
N HIS A 173 -13.84 12.54 6.56
CA HIS A 173 -15.01 12.78 5.74
C HIS A 173 -15.26 11.55 4.89
N SER A 174 -16.42 10.93 5.04
CA SER A 174 -16.75 9.70 4.31
C SER A 174 -18.06 9.89 3.58
N VAL A 175 -18.14 9.50 2.31
CA VAL A 175 -19.30 9.70 1.45
C VAL A 175 -19.77 8.39 0.85
N ASP A 176 -21.09 8.25 0.75
CA ASP A 176 -21.72 7.11 0.04
C ASP A 176 -23.00 7.60 -0.65
N ILE A 177 -23.47 6.83 -1.62
CA ILE A 177 -24.76 7.08 -2.26
C ILE A 177 -25.92 6.94 -1.25
N ALA A 178 -25.76 6.04 -0.27
CA ALA A 178 -26.67 5.88 0.86
C ALA A 178 -26.09 6.59 2.10
N MET A 179 -26.91 7.43 2.72
CA MET A 179 -26.49 8.15 3.93
C MET A 179 -26.25 7.19 5.10
N VAL A 180 -25.04 7.18 5.62
CA VAL A 180 -24.69 6.40 6.83
C VAL A 180 -25.30 7.07 8.06
N GLN A 181 -26.18 6.36 8.77
CA GLN A 181 -26.87 6.83 9.98
C GLN A 181 -26.03 6.57 11.24
N LYS A 182 -24.82 7.10 11.27
CA LYS A 182 -23.89 6.98 12.40
C LYS A 182 -23.29 8.33 12.73
N THR A 183 -22.95 8.51 13.99
CA THR A 183 -22.25 9.69 14.48
C THR A 183 -21.06 9.28 15.30
N ALA A 184 -19.93 9.92 15.10
CA ALA A 184 -18.74 9.73 15.91
C ALA A 184 -17.90 11.02 15.92
N PRO A 185 -17.23 11.34 17.03
CA PRO A 185 -16.29 12.45 17.06
C PRO A 185 -15.21 12.32 15.99
N GLY A 186 -14.97 13.40 15.25
CA GLY A 186 -13.96 13.44 14.19
C GLY A 186 -14.37 12.78 12.86
N VAL A 187 -15.63 12.29 12.74
CA VAL A 187 -16.15 11.70 11.50
C VAL A 187 -17.39 12.48 11.03
N THR A 188 -17.39 12.84 9.78
CA THR A 188 -18.55 13.41 9.09
C THR A 188 -18.93 12.53 7.92
N PHE A 189 -20.15 11.98 7.95
CA PHE A 189 -20.71 11.24 6.82
C PHE A 189 -21.46 12.19 5.90
N HIS A 190 -21.25 12.01 4.61
CA HIS A 190 -21.89 12.76 3.53
C HIS A 190 -22.72 11.80 2.67
N GLN A 191 -23.71 12.33 1.98
CA GLN A 191 -24.41 11.62 0.91
C GLN A 191 -24.02 12.25 -0.41
N GLY A 192 -23.57 11.42 -1.37
CA GLY A 192 -23.15 11.88 -2.69
C GLY A 192 -23.12 10.74 -3.70
N ASP A 193 -23.12 11.10 -4.99
CA ASP A 193 -23.08 10.15 -6.09
C ASP A 193 -21.81 10.36 -6.92
N CYS A 194 -21.03 9.30 -7.12
CA CYS A 194 -19.82 9.32 -7.94
C CYS A 194 -20.09 9.68 -9.41
N SER A 195 -21.34 9.59 -9.89
CA SER A 195 -21.74 10.09 -11.21
C SER A 195 -21.53 11.62 -11.35
N ALA A 196 -21.53 12.34 -10.24
CA ALA A 196 -21.28 13.78 -10.14
C ALA A 196 -20.18 14.04 -9.08
N PRO A 197 -18.89 13.80 -9.39
CA PRO A 197 -17.79 13.85 -8.41
C PRO A 197 -17.69 15.17 -7.64
N GLU A 198 -18.11 16.28 -8.24
CA GLU A 198 -18.13 17.60 -7.62
C GLU A 198 -19.17 17.72 -6.49
N SER A 199 -20.14 16.81 -6.42
CA SER A 199 -21.16 16.77 -5.38
C SER A 199 -20.86 15.83 -4.22
N LEU A 200 -19.75 15.09 -4.27
CA LEU A 200 -19.38 14.11 -3.24
C LEU A 200 -19.15 14.77 -1.88
N PHE A 201 -18.48 15.92 -1.89
CA PHE A 201 -18.25 16.72 -0.69
C PHE A 201 -18.55 18.19 -0.98
N PRO A 202 -19.06 18.95 0.00
CA PRO A 202 -19.21 20.39 -0.16
C PRO A 202 -17.87 21.05 -0.52
N ALA A 203 -17.90 22.00 -1.48
CA ALA A 203 -16.68 22.68 -1.93
C ALA A 203 -15.95 23.41 -0.78
N GLU A 204 -16.70 23.89 0.20
CA GLU A 204 -16.18 24.54 1.39
C GLU A 204 -15.41 23.55 2.27
N VAL A 205 -15.84 22.28 2.33
CA VAL A 205 -15.14 21.21 3.05
C VAL A 205 -13.81 20.93 2.38
N LEU A 206 -13.82 20.71 1.06
CA LEU A 206 -12.59 20.47 0.30
C LEU A 206 -11.62 21.66 0.34
N GLY A 207 -12.16 22.88 0.20
CA GLY A 207 -11.33 24.09 0.20
C GLY A 207 -10.75 24.48 1.57
N ALA A 208 -11.37 24.03 2.67
CA ALA A 208 -10.94 24.34 4.04
C ALA A 208 -10.15 23.21 4.70
N ALA A 209 -10.17 22.00 4.14
CA ALA A 209 -9.54 20.83 4.75
C ALA A 209 -8.01 20.95 4.77
N PRO A 210 -7.37 20.83 5.94
CA PRO A 210 -5.92 20.93 6.04
C PRO A 210 -5.21 19.68 5.50
N HIS A 211 -4.03 19.89 4.91
CA HIS A 211 -3.12 18.82 4.48
C HIS A 211 -2.18 18.38 5.62
N PRO A 212 -1.59 17.16 5.53
CA PRO A 212 -1.69 16.19 4.43
C PRO A 212 -3.06 15.51 4.35
N TRP A 213 -3.45 15.15 3.11
CA TRP A 213 -4.64 14.36 2.87
C TRP A 213 -4.33 12.88 2.64
N LEU A 214 -5.24 12.03 3.09
CA LEU A 214 -5.37 10.65 2.65
C LEU A 214 -6.73 10.51 1.96
N VAL A 215 -6.72 10.34 0.65
CA VAL A 215 -7.93 10.10 -0.15
C VAL A 215 -8.02 8.61 -0.48
N ILE A 216 -9.17 8.00 -0.22
CA ILE A 216 -9.42 6.57 -0.42
C ILE A 216 -10.63 6.42 -1.32
N GLU A 217 -10.45 5.83 -2.50
CA GLU A 217 -11.52 5.51 -3.44
C GLU A 217 -11.88 4.02 -3.30
N ASP A 218 -13.09 3.76 -2.84
CA ASP A 218 -13.65 2.42 -2.58
C ASP A 218 -15.12 2.30 -3.07
N ALA A 219 -15.57 3.22 -3.95
CA ALA A 219 -16.97 3.26 -4.40
C ALA A 219 -17.23 2.48 -5.70
N HIS A 220 -16.22 2.08 -6.44
CA HIS A 220 -16.31 1.28 -7.67
C HIS A 220 -17.14 1.88 -8.82
N HIS A 221 -17.42 3.17 -8.78
CA HIS A 221 -18.22 3.84 -9.81
C HIS A 221 -17.60 5.15 -10.27
N ASN A 222 -17.51 5.32 -11.60
CA ASN A 222 -16.96 6.55 -12.22
C ASN A 222 -15.54 6.92 -11.72
N VAL A 223 -14.73 5.92 -11.44
CA VAL A 223 -13.46 6.02 -10.71
C VAL A 223 -12.55 7.06 -11.34
N ARG A 224 -12.34 7.02 -12.67
CA ARG A 224 -11.47 7.97 -13.37
C ARG A 224 -11.84 9.43 -13.08
N ASN A 225 -13.13 9.78 -13.13
CA ASN A 225 -13.57 11.15 -12.91
C ASN A 225 -13.53 11.54 -11.44
N VAL A 226 -13.77 10.61 -10.52
CA VAL A 226 -13.56 10.81 -9.07
C VAL A 226 -12.09 11.12 -8.80
N LEU A 227 -11.16 10.34 -9.32
CA LEU A 227 -9.71 10.59 -9.17
C LEU A 227 -9.30 11.94 -9.77
N ALA A 228 -9.81 12.28 -10.97
CA ALA A 228 -9.56 13.56 -11.62
C ALA A 228 -10.16 14.75 -10.84
N HIS A 229 -11.27 14.55 -10.15
CA HIS A 229 -11.86 15.57 -9.26
C HIS A 229 -10.91 15.86 -8.09
N PHE A 230 -10.46 14.83 -7.37
CA PHE A 230 -9.56 14.99 -6.22
C PHE A 230 -8.16 15.47 -6.60
N HIS A 231 -7.68 15.11 -7.80
CA HIS A 231 -6.40 15.61 -8.30
C HIS A 231 -6.27 17.13 -8.24
N ARG A 232 -7.35 17.86 -8.41
CA ARG A 232 -7.38 19.33 -8.38
C ARG A 232 -7.08 19.92 -7.00
N TYR A 233 -7.27 19.15 -5.95
CA TYR A 233 -7.08 19.56 -4.56
C TYR A 233 -5.82 18.97 -3.93
N LEU A 234 -5.41 17.77 -4.33
CA LEU A 234 -4.24 17.09 -3.79
C LEU A 234 -2.97 17.92 -4.04
N VAL A 235 -2.06 17.92 -3.07
CA VAL A 235 -0.75 18.60 -3.15
C VAL A 235 0.39 17.59 -2.95
N PRO A 236 1.64 17.92 -3.32
CA PRO A 236 2.78 17.05 -3.06
C PRO A 236 2.87 16.66 -1.58
N GLY A 237 2.97 15.37 -1.32
CA GLY A 237 2.96 14.80 0.02
C GLY A 237 1.68 14.07 0.39
N ASP A 238 0.54 14.40 -0.23
CA ASP A 238 -0.72 13.70 -0.04
C ASP A 238 -0.70 12.28 -0.60
N TYR A 239 -1.63 11.45 -0.13
CA TYR A 239 -1.83 10.11 -0.63
C TYR A 239 -3.21 9.94 -1.27
N LEU A 240 -3.21 9.14 -2.34
CA LEU A 240 -4.39 8.67 -3.04
C LEU A 240 -4.32 7.15 -3.08
N VAL A 241 -5.28 6.48 -2.46
CA VAL A 241 -5.41 5.03 -2.45
C VAL A 241 -6.64 4.64 -3.26
N VAL A 242 -6.50 3.68 -4.16
CA VAL A 242 -7.63 3.11 -4.91
C VAL A 242 -7.74 1.64 -4.51
N GLU A 243 -8.78 1.31 -3.76
CA GLU A 243 -9.03 -0.07 -3.31
C GLU A 243 -9.70 -0.90 -4.42
N ASP A 244 -9.60 -2.22 -4.29
CA ASP A 244 -10.07 -3.20 -5.29
C ASP A 244 -9.65 -2.82 -6.72
N SER A 245 -8.38 -2.45 -6.82
CA SER A 245 -7.79 -1.83 -8.01
C SER A 245 -7.65 -2.79 -9.19
N GLU A 246 -7.76 -4.11 -8.97
CA GLU A 246 -7.76 -5.12 -10.02
C GLU A 246 -8.90 -4.94 -11.02
N ILE A 247 -10.07 -4.48 -10.55
CA ILE A 247 -11.24 -4.20 -11.40
C ILE A 247 -11.28 -2.76 -11.92
N LYS A 248 -10.41 -1.88 -11.42
CA LYS A 248 -10.37 -0.44 -11.73
C LYS A 248 -9.16 -0.04 -12.60
N ARG A 249 -8.44 -1.02 -13.12
CA ARG A 249 -7.17 -0.82 -13.82
C ARG A 249 -7.23 0.18 -14.98
N GLU A 250 -8.26 0.09 -15.82
CA GLU A 250 -8.42 1.00 -16.96
C GLU A 250 -8.68 2.44 -16.51
N ASP A 251 -9.48 2.62 -15.46
CA ASP A 251 -9.76 3.93 -14.88
C ASP A 251 -8.51 4.56 -14.27
N ILE A 252 -7.74 3.76 -13.51
CA ILE A 252 -6.47 4.19 -12.92
C ILE A 252 -5.49 4.58 -14.01
N GLY A 253 -5.29 3.73 -15.03
CA GLY A 253 -4.42 4.02 -16.15
C GLY A 253 -4.85 5.27 -16.92
N GLY A 254 -6.15 5.41 -17.20
CA GLY A 254 -6.71 6.58 -17.86
C GLY A 254 -6.60 7.86 -17.06
N PHE A 255 -6.63 7.79 -15.72
CA PHE A 255 -6.37 8.92 -14.83
C PHE A 255 -4.88 9.30 -14.81
N LEU A 256 -3.99 8.33 -14.72
CA LEU A 256 -2.54 8.58 -14.63
C LEU A 256 -1.91 9.05 -15.95
N ALA A 257 -2.47 8.66 -17.09
CA ALA A 257 -1.92 8.97 -18.41
C ALA A 257 -1.67 10.49 -18.64
N PRO A 258 -2.58 11.42 -18.31
CA PRO A 258 -2.31 12.85 -18.38
C PRO A 258 -1.41 13.38 -17.25
N HIS A 259 -1.08 12.56 -16.24
CA HIS A 259 -0.35 12.97 -15.03
C HIS A 259 0.87 12.07 -14.74
N PRO A 260 1.77 11.79 -15.73
CA PRO A 260 2.79 10.74 -15.61
C PRO A 260 3.81 10.98 -14.49
N ASP A 261 4.01 12.23 -14.12
CA ASP A 261 4.98 12.62 -13.10
C ASP A 261 4.36 13.04 -11.76
N ALA A 262 3.03 13.16 -11.68
CA ALA A 262 2.37 13.66 -10.48
C ALA A 262 2.30 12.62 -9.35
N TYR A 263 2.30 11.34 -9.69
CA TYR A 263 2.08 10.25 -8.73
C TYR A 263 3.16 9.18 -8.82
N ARG A 264 3.46 8.58 -7.68
CA ARG A 264 4.31 7.39 -7.57
C ARG A 264 3.65 6.35 -6.68
N VAL A 265 3.73 5.10 -7.06
CA VAL A 265 3.33 3.97 -6.20
C VAL A 265 4.30 3.90 -5.03
N ASP A 266 3.77 3.86 -3.81
CA ASP A 266 4.60 3.68 -2.61
C ASP A 266 4.73 2.18 -2.28
N THR A 267 5.84 1.59 -2.69
CA THR A 267 6.13 0.18 -2.50
C THR A 267 6.33 -0.21 -1.02
N LYS A 268 6.54 0.75 -0.14
CA LYS A 268 6.54 0.49 1.30
C LYS A 268 5.23 -0.12 1.76
N TYR A 269 4.11 0.29 1.17
CA TYR A 269 2.78 -0.19 1.54
C TYR A 269 2.28 -1.28 0.61
N THR A 270 2.37 -1.11 -0.72
CA THR A 270 1.90 -2.14 -1.65
C THR A 270 2.66 -3.46 -1.52
N ASP A 271 3.92 -3.41 -1.12
CA ASP A 271 4.82 -4.59 -1.08
C ASP A 271 5.29 -4.97 0.33
N PHE A 272 4.66 -4.46 1.38
CA PHE A 272 5.12 -4.69 2.75
C PHE A 272 5.15 -6.17 3.14
N PHE A 273 4.09 -6.89 2.84
CA PHE A 273 3.96 -8.33 3.12
C PHE A 273 4.36 -9.23 1.94
N GLY A 274 4.80 -8.68 0.86
CA GLY A 274 5.01 -9.29 -0.42
C GLY A 274 4.43 -8.38 -1.49
N ARG A 275 4.84 -8.58 -2.76
CA ARG A 275 4.37 -7.72 -3.83
C ARG A 275 2.84 -7.73 -3.91
N ASN A 276 2.26 -6.53 -3.87
CA ASN A 276 0.81 -6.35 -3.99
C ASN A 276 -0.03 -7.19 -2.99
N ALA A 277 0.45 -7.30 -1.75
CA ALA A 277 -0.30 -7.93 -0.65
C ALA A 277 -1.23 -6.90 0.01
N THR A 278 -2.21 -6.41 -0.73
CA THR A 278 -3.19 -5.39 -0.34
C THR A 278 -4.36 -5.42 -1.33
N CYS A 279 -5.52 -4.90 -1.00
CA CYS A 279 -6.60 -4.70 -1.99
C CYS A 279 -6.29 -3.54 -2.96
N ALA A 280 -5.32 -2.69 -2.65
CA ALA A 280 -4.88 -1.58 -3.48
C ALA A 280 -3.62 -1.95 -4.29
N LEU A 281 -3.77 -2.93 -5.22
CA LEU A 281 -2.67 -3.44 -6.05
C LEU A 281 -2.09 -2.31 -6.92
N ASP A 282 -0.79 -2.01 -6.70
CA ASP A 282 -0.07 -0.93 -7.39
C ASP A 282 -0.77 0.45 -7.34
N SER A 283 -1.69 0.66 -6.40
CA SER A 283 -2.57 1.83 -6.34
C SER A 283 -2.59 2.57 -4.99
N ILE A 284 -1.55 2.40 -4.18
CA ILE A 284 -1.26 3.31 -3.06
C ILE A 284 -0.29 4.36 -3.59
N PHE A 285 -0.83 5.52 -3.98
CA PHE A 285 -0.08 6.58 -4.62
C PHE A 285 0.31 7.67 -3.63
N ARG A 286 1.55 8.14 -3.72
CA ARG A 286 1.96 9.42 -3.16
C ARG A 286 1.99 10.46 -4.26
N ARG A 287 1.37 11.62 -4.04
CA ARG A 287 1.53 12.78 -4.92
C ARG A 287 2.93 13.37 -4.72
N VAL A 288 3.67 13.58 -5.81
CA VAL A 288 5.06 14.06 -5.78
C VAL A 288 5.25 15.39 -6.53
N ALA A 289 4.32 15.74 -7.43
CA ALA A 289 4.31 17.01 -8.16
C ALA A 289 2.87 17.55 -8.35
#